data_e598597f500ef6b8c3e4e9c7227bf917
#
_entry.id   e598597f500ef6b8c3e4e9c7227bf917
#
_cell.length_a   1.000
_cell.length_b   1.000
_cell.length_c   1.000
_cell.angle_alpha   90.00
_cell.angle_beta   90.00
_cell.angle_gamma   90.00
#
_symmetry.space_group_name_H-M   'P 1'
#
loop_
_entity.id
_entity.type
_entity.pdbx_description
1 polymer ?
#
loop_
_entity_poly.entity_id
_entity_poly.type
_entity_poly.pdbx_seq_one_letter_code
_entity_poly.pdbx_strand_id
1 'polypeptide(L)' 'MTRRVLRIRDLATTKFTSGLLPVSPATVWRWVSEGRFPAPFKLGANTTVWDAEKVEQFLAQRSSGAA' A
#
# COMPACT_ATOMS: atom_id res chain seq x y z
N MET A 1 -19.66 10.45 -1.21
CA MET A 1 -18.28 10.56 -0.78
C MET A 1 -17.39 9.61 -1.53
N THR A 2 -16.31 10.10 -2.09
CA THR A 2 -15.45 9.29 -2.92
C THR A 2 -14.34 8.67 -2.11
N ARG A 3 -14.20 7.37 -2.16
CA ARG A 3 -13.10 6.66 -1.53
C ARG A 3 -11.92 6.71 -2.46
N ARG A 4 -10.76 7.03 -1.91
CA ARG A 4 -9.52 6.96 -2.67
C ARG A 4 -8.97 5.57 -2.58
N VAL A 5 -8.45 5.08 -3.69
CA VAL A 5 -7.78 3.79 -3.72
C VAL A 5 -6.41 3.95 -4.36
N LEU A 6 -5.51 3.03 -4.04
CA LEU A 6 -4.13 3.06 -4.51
C LEU A 6 -3.79 1.73 -5.13
N ARG A 7 -3.08 1.77 -6.24
CA ARG A 7 -2.55 0.56 -6.89
C ARG A 7 -1.15 0.29 -6.35
N ILE A 8 -0.63 -0.88 -6.68
CA ILE A 8 0.72 -1.23 -6.25
C ILE A 8 1.75 -0.20 -6.75
N ARG A 9 1.56 0.34 -7.95
CA ARG A 9 2.47 1.34 -8.50
C ARG A 9 2.42 2.65 -7.72
N ASP A 10 1.29 2.94 -7.07
CA ASP A 10 1.16 4.14 -6.26
C ASP A 10 1.79 3.96 -4.88
N LEU A 11 1.92 2.74 -4.43
CA LEU A 11 2.48 2.43 -3.13
C LEU A 11 3.98 2.21 -3.17
N ALA A 12 4.42 1.43 -4.12
CA ALA A 12 5.81 1.00 -4.16
C ALA A 12 6.66 1.89 -5.05
N THR A 13 7.94 1.91 -4.79
CA THR A 13 8.91 2.67 -5.57
C THR A 13 9.71 1.71 -6.43
N THR A 14 9.86 2.05 -7.72
CA THR A 14 10.67 1.28 -8.64
C THR A 14 11.68 2.22 -9.28
N LYS A 15 12.51 1.70 -10.20
CA LYS A 15 13.40 2.48 -11.02
C LYS A 15 12.67 3.54 -11.81
N PHE A 16 11.41 3.30 -12.14
CA PHE A 16 10.66 4.15 -13.07
C PHE A 16 9.62 5.01 -12.39
N THR A 17 9.21 4.66 -11.18
CA THR A 17 8.16 5.41 -10.47
C THR A 17 8.49 5.50 -8.99
N SER A 18 8.10 6.62 -8.39
CA SER A 18 8.18 6.82 -6.95
C SER A 18 6.80 6.70 -6.34
N GLY A 19 6.65 5.79 -5.40
CA GLY A 19 5.38 5.62 -4.69
C GLY A 19 5.43 6.24 -3.30
N LEU A 20 4.41 5.96 -2.52
CA LEU A 20 4.32 6.43 -1.14
C LEU A 20 5.39 5.80 -0.26
N LEU A 21 5.77 4.58 -0.55
CA LEU A 21 6.72 3.83 0.26
C LEU A 21 8.03 3.65 -0.49
N PRO A 22 9.16 3.83 0.17
CA PRO A 22 10.46 3.63 -0.48
C PRO A 22 10.87 2.17 -0.51
N VAL A 23 9.94 1.30 -0.92
CA VAL A 23 10.17 -0.14 -1.00
C VAL A 23 9.65 -0.67 -2.32
N SER A 24 10.17 -1.81 -2.73
CA SER A 24 9.77 -2.42 -4.00
C SER A 24 8.38 -3.05 -3.91
N PRO A 25 7.73 -3.29 -5.06
CA PRO A 25 6.46 -4.00 -5.05
C PRO A 25 6.52 -5.36 -4.37
N ALA A 26 7.61 -6.08 -4.56
CA ALA A 26 7.78 -7.39 -3.93
C ALA A 26 7.73 -7.28 -2.40
N THR A 27 8.32 -6.23 -1.86
CA THR A 27 8.30 -6.00 -0.41
C THR A 27 6.88 -5.74 0.09
N VAL A 28 6.11 -4.95 -0.65
CA VAL A 28 4.71 -4.68 -0.29
C VAL A 28 3.92 -5.99 -0.26
N TRP A 29 4.07 -6.81 -1.29
CA TRP A 29 3.35 -8.08 -1.36
C TRP A 29 3.75 -9.03 -0.23
N ARG A 30 5.02 -9.03 0.13
CA ARG A 30 5.50 -9.85 1.24
C ARG A 30 4.86 -9.40 2.55
N TRP A 31 4.78 -8.09 2.77
CA TRP A 31 4.14 -7.56 3.98
C TRP A 31 2.66 -7.91 4.03
N VAL A 32 1.99 -7.91 2.89
CA VAL A 32 0.59 -8.32 2.81
C VAL A 32 0.46 -9.79 3.23
N SER A 33 1.31 -10.65 2.71
CA SER A 33 1.25 -12.07 3.04
C SER A 33 1.61 -12.36 4.49
N GLU A 34 2.41 -11.51 5.10
CA GLU A 34 2.77 -11.64 6.50
C GLU A 34 1.75 -11.01 7.45
N GLY A 35 0.73 -10.39 6.92
CA GLY A 35 -0.28 -9.73 7.72
C GLY A 35 0.17 -8.41 8.32
N ARG A 36 1.23 -7.83 7.78
CA ARG A 36 1.79 -6.58 8.29
C ARG A 36 1.28 -5.33 7.60
N PHE A 37 0.66 -5.50 6.46
CA PHE A 37 0.19 -4.40 5.64
C PHE A 37 -1.29 -4.59 5.38
N PRO A 38 -2.07 -3.50 5.19
CA PRO A 38 -3.49 -3.65 4.92
C PRO A 38 -3.73 -4.52 3.71
N ALA A 39 -4.73 -5.38 3.78
CA ALA A 39 -5.04 -6.29 2.70
C ALA A 39 -5.67 -5.54 1.53
N PRO A 40 -5.28 -5.85 0.30
CA PRO A 40 -5.89 -5.24 -0.88
C PRO A 40 -7.23 -5.88 -1.19
N PHE A 41 -7.98 -5.23 -2.05
CA PHE A 41 -9.22 -5.81 -2.57
C PHE A 41 -9.27 -5.58 -4.07
N LYS A 42 -10.14 -6.32 -4.75
CA LYS A 42 -10.25 -6.23 -6.19
C LYS A 42 -11.38 -5.32 -6.60
N LEU A 43 -11.07 -4.34 -7.43
CA LEU A 43 -12.07 -3.48 -8.02
C LEU A 43 -12.70 -4.13 -9.25
N GLY A 44 -11.93 -4.94 -9.94
CA GLY A 44 -12.38 -5.63 -11.13
C GLY A 44 -11.54 -6.86 -11.32
N ALA A 45 -11.71 -7.51 -12.46
CA ALA A 45 -11.08 -8.81 -12.70
C ALA A 45 -9.55 -8.78 -12.54
N ASN A 46 -8.93 -7.71 -13.00
CA ASN A 46 -7.47 -7.62 -12.96
C ASN A 46 -6.96 -6.37 -12.24
N THR A 47 -7.81 -5.75 -11.43
CA THR A 47 -7.44 -4.51 -10.75
C THR A 47 -7.44 -4.72 -9.25
N THR A 48 -6.26 -4.74 -8.67
CA THR A 48 -6.09 -4.87 -7.22
C THR A 48 -5.70 -3.51 -6.67
N VAL A 49 -6.39 -3.08 -5.62
CA VAL A 49 -6.17 -1.76 -5.02
C VAL A 49 -6.21 -1.86 -3.50
N TRP A 50 -5.68 -0.84 -2.86
CA TRP A 50 -5.73 -0.67 -1.42
C TRP A 50 -6.54 0.56 -1.09
N ASP A 51 -7.25 0.51 0.03
CA ASP A 51 -7.96 1.67 0.55
C ASP A 51 -6.92 2.68 1.05
N ALA A 52 -6.92 3.88 0.48
CA ALA A 52 -5.93 4.90 0.83
C ALA A 52 -5.96 5.24 2.32
N GLU A 53 -7.15 5.28 2.90
CA GLU A 53 -7.29 5.58 4.32
C GLU A 53 -6.62 4.54 5.20
N LYS A 54 -6.76 3.29 4.85
CA LYS A 54 -6.11 2.21 5.60
C LYS A 54 -4.60 2.25 5.46
N VAL A 55 -4.11 2.59 4.28
CA VAL A 55 -2.68 2.75 4.07
C VAL A 55 -2.14 3.92 4.89
N GLU A 56 -2.88 5.01 4.93
CA GLU A 56 -2.48 6.18 5.73
C GLU A 56 -2.44 5.84 7.21
N GLN A 57 -3.41 5.07 7.69
CA GLN A 57 -3.40 4.61 9.08
C GLN A 57 -2.19 3.74 9.39
N PHE A 58 -1.85 2.86 8.46
CA PHE A 58 -0.66 2.02 8.61
C PHE A 58 0.59 2.88 8.75
N LEU A 59 0.73 3.88 7.87
CA LEU A 59 1.89 4.76 7.91
C LEU A 59 1.93 5.59 9.19
N ALA A 60 0.78 6.07 9.62
CA ALA A 60 0.70 6.85 10.86
C ALA A 60 1.12 6.02 12.06
N GLN A 61 0.69 4.78 12.14
CA GLN A 61 1.08 3.88 13.21
C GLN A 61 2.56 3.59 13.20
N ARG A 62 3.13 3.38 12.02
CA ARG A 62 4.55 3.12 11.88
C ARG A 62 5.36 4.35 12.29
N SER A 63 4.89 5.51 11.87
CA SER A 63 5.56 6.75 12.16
C SER A 63 5.58 7.05 13.67
N SER A 64 4.46 6.88 14.33
CA SER A 64 4.38 7.15 15.76
C SER A 64 5.05 6.06 16.59
N GLY A 65 5.13 4.85 16.07
CA GLY A 65 5.77 3.75 16.78
C GLY A 65 7.25 3.65 16.54
N ALA A 66 7.80 4.51 15.71
CA ALA A 66 9.18 4.44 15.31
C ALA A 66 10.16 5.03 16.33
N ALA A 67 9.67 5.37 17.43
CA ALA A 67 10.53 5.93 18.47
C ALA A 67 11.60 4.94 18.90
#